data_a7d74b089cf8a9dafc7791773e73e760
#
_entry.id   a7d74b089cf8a9dafc7791773e73e760
#
_cell.length_a   1.000
_cell.length_b   1.000
_cell.length_c   1.000
_cell.angle_alpha   90.00
_cell.angle_beta   90.00
_cell.angle_gamma   90.00
#
_symmetry.space_group_name_H-M   'P 1'
#
loop_
_entity.id
_entity.type
_entity.pdbx_description
1 polymer ?
#
loop_
_entity_poly.entity_id
_entity_poly.type
_entity_poly.pdbx_seq_one_letter_code
_entity_poly.pdbx_strand_id
1 'polypeptide(L)'
;ISSARRDMLEDMDDAGRDALVAAFESGFAGFTASDASDAAAAGGPRRSATPTAVRELGRSDDHVASLPRFWDQAGILYRDDQVERLTADPYLATGTMPPLSSTFSDPGESRASLPAFDAALCTGCGHCWTQCPDSEIGVVAAGPAALIDAGIRKTGSEAVRQVASKLAARIIASNKKAEQPPATFGQMLEEAFAWLMEKAPLPDERRQAIEKGITQIVDEFGALPVAVTQPFFIDAEAKQKDSAELLSIAINPDACKGCDICVRGCEPGALASRAQDADVLEEAASLWETWSATPDTPGTSIDRAAEHADVGPTAAMLLSRFCQFALAGGDPAEPGSGEKLAARLFLSATEYQRQPIVQRFAKTLAETGDEIRALIHSTLSGALPDADLDAVAEQLEGTTSPGIDLTTLAKGVTDAADHSIDTRYLKRLIDLAGQIEAARQRLVS
;
A
#
# COMPACT_ATOMS: atom_id res chain seq x y z
N ILE A 1 -11.25 -40.88 13.11
CA ILE A 1 -10.16 -40.98 12.11
C ILE A 1 -10.44 -42.11 11.10
N SER A 2 -10.91 -43.29 11.55
CA SER A 2 -11.18 -44.46 10.65
C SER A 2 -12.44 -44.31 9.78
N SER A 3 -13.44 -43.51 10.17
CA SER A 3 -14.63 -43.24 9.35
C SER A 3 -14.37 -42.20 8.29
N ALA A 4 -13.73 -41.08 8.63
CA ALA A 4 -13.33 -40.06 7.66
C ALA A 4 -12.36 -40.57 6.58
N ARG A 5 -11.52 -41.55 6.95
CA ARG A 5 -10.61 -42.22 6.01
C ARG A 5 -11.36 -43.05 4.95
N ARG A 6 -12.52 -43.59 5.27
CA ARG A 6 -13.28 -44.46 4.35
C ARG A 6 -13.99 -43.62 3.29
N ASP A 7 -14.64 -42.57 3.71
CA ASP A 7 -15.45 -41.72 2.82
C ASP A 7 -14.63 -40.96 1.78
N MET A 8 -13.38 -40.55 2.15
CA MET A 8 -12.47 -39.85 1.23
C MET A 8 -11.79 -40.74 0.18
N LEU A 9 -11.83 -42.07 0.34
CA LEU A 9 -11.07 -43.01 -0.51
C LEU A 9 -11.96 -43.80 -1.49
N GLU A 10 -13.30 -43.69 -1.41
CA GLU A 10 -14.21 -44.50 -2.22
C GLU A 10 -14.19 -44.15 -3.72
N ASP A 11 -13.90 -42.87 -4.07
CA ASP A 11 -13.92 -42.35 -5.45
C ASP A 11 -12.53 -42.17 -6.08
N MET A 12 -11.45 -42.63 -5.44
CA MET A 12 -10.08 -42.47 -5.93
C MET A 12 -9.54 -43.71 -6.62
N ASP A 13 -8.69 -43.52 -7.63
CA ASP A 13 -7.89 -44.62 -8.20
C ASP A 13 -6.86 -45.18 -7.20
N ASP A 14 -6.38 -46.40 -7.46
CA ASP A 14 -5.51 -47.11 -6.51
C ASP A 14 -4.19 -46.36 -6.24
N ALA A 15 -3.60 -45.68 -7.25
CA ALA A 15 -2.35 -44.93 -7.10
C ALA A 15 -2.53 -43.66 -6.27
N GLY A 16 -3.61 -42.93 -6.48
CA GLY A 16 -3.98 -41.76 -5.68
C GLY A 16 -4.30 -42.11 -4.24
N ARG A 17 -4.99 -43.26 -4.04
CA ARG A 17 -5.30 -43.81 -2.72
C ARG A 17 -4.05 -44.14 -1.92
N ASP A 18 -3.10 -44.83 -2.54
CA ASP A 18 -1.85 -45.24 -1.91
C ASP A 18 -0.99 -44.02 -1.54
N ALA A 19 -0.91 -43.00 -2.43
CA ALA A 19 -0.20 -41.76 -2.16
C ALA A 19 -0.80 -40.99 -0.98
N LEU A 20 -2.12 -40.94 -0.88
CA LEU A 20 -2.84 -40.25 0.20
C LEU A 20 -2.69 -41.01 1.54
N VAL A 21 -2.72 -42.32 1.52
CA VAL A 21 -2.46 -43.17 2.70
C VAL A 21 -1.03 -42.96 3.20
N ALA A 22 -0.04 -43.00 2.29
CA ALA A 22 1.36 -42.75 2.65
C ALA A 22 1.60 -41.35 3.23
N ALA A 23 0.99 -40.34 2.66
CA ALA A 23 1.06 -38.96 3.19
C ALA A 23 0.44 -38.86 4.59
N PHE A 24 -0.72 -39.48 4.80
CA PHE A 24 -1.39 -39.50 6.11
C PHE A 24 -0.55 -40.26 7.15
N GLU A 25 0.01 -41.43 6.80
CA GLU A 25 0.85 -42.20 7.70
C GLU A 25 2.15 -41.46 8.05
N SER A 26 2.75 -40.78 7.08
CA SER A 26 3.94 -39.93 7.29
C SER A 26 3.63 -38.76 8.22
N GLY A 27 2.51 -38.06 8.00
CA GLY A 27 2.07 -36.97 8.87
C GLY A 27 1.74 -37.45 10.30
N PHE A 28 1.10 -38.61 10.40
CA PHE A 28 0.78 -39.20 11.70
C PHE A 28 2.02 -39.69 12.46
N ALA A 29 3.00 -40.27 11.75
CA ALA A 29 4.27 -40.67 12.35
C ALA A 29 5.15 -39.48 12.79
N GLY A 30 5.01 -38.34 12.13
CA GLY A 30 5.68 -37.08 12.50
C GLY A 30 4.98 -36.29 13.62
N PHE A 31 3.78 -36.73 14.03
CA PHE A 31 3.03 -36.03 15.08
C PHE A 31 3.67 -36.31 16.45
N THR A 32 4.24 -35.25 17.04
CA THR A 32 4.67 -35.26 18.43
C THR A 32 3.60 -34.59 19.28
N ALA A 33 3.00 -35.30 20.20
CA ALA A 33 2.09 -34.69 21.17
C ALA A 33 2.88 -33.70 22.04
N SER A 34 2.58 -32.42 21.95
CA SER A 34 3.05 -31.44 22.94
C SER A 34 2.20 -31.54 24.20
N ASP A 35 2.85 -31.60 25.36
CA ASP A 35 2.15 -31.60 26.64
C ASP A 35 1.49 -30.23 26.86
N ALA A 36 0.16 -30.18 26.87
CA ALA A 36 -0.59 -28.93 27.06
C ALA A 36 -0.30 -28.26 28.42
N SER A 37 0.35 -29.00 29.37
CA SER A 37 0.79 -28.44 30.64
C SER A 37 1.90 -27.39 30.52
N ASP A 38 2.77 -27.50 29.50
CA ASP A 38 3.88 -26.56 29.28
C ASP A 38 3.41 -25.24 28.63
N ALA A 39 2.34 -25.29 27.85
CA ALA A 39 1.73 -24.10 27.26
C ALA A 39 0.98 -23.23 28.30
N ALA A 40 0.45 -23.84 29.35
CA ALA A 40 -0.28 -23.13 30.44
C ALA A 40 0.66 -22.40 31.42
N ALA A 41 1.95 -22.73 31.45
CA ALA A 41 2.94 -22.10 32.34
C ALA A 41 3.57 -20.81 31.79
N ALA A 42 3.36 -20.48 30.54
CA ALA A 42 3.92 -19.30 29.89
C ALA A 42 2.97 -18.09 29.96
N GLY A 43 2.89 -17.46 31.13
CA GLY A 43 2.40 -16.08 31.28
C GLY A 43 0.90 -15.88 31.05
N GLY A 44 0.26 -15.04 31.88
CA GLY A 44 -1.16 -14.68 31.76
C GLY A 44 -1.53 -14.14 30.35
N PRO A 45 -2.83 -13.90 30.11
CA PRO A 45 -3.32 -13.59 28.76
C PRO A 45 -2.55 -12.42 28.14
N ARG A 46 -1.73 -12.74 27.14
CA ARG A 46 -1.04 -11.71 26.36
C ARG A 46 -2.11 -11.00 25.54
N ARG A 47 -2.21 -9.69 25.73
CA ARG A 47 -3.07 -8.88 24.88
C ARG A 47 -2.53 -8.92 23.46
N SER A 48 -3.37 -9.24 22.50
CA SER A 48 -3.00 -9.27 21.07
C SER A 48 -2.47 -7.92 20.61
N ALA A 49 -1.47 -7.94 19.74
CA ALA A 49 -0.95 -6.73 19.16
C ALA A 49 -1.99 -6.07 18.24
N THR A 50 -1.99 -4.73 18.20
CA THR A 50 -2.83 -3.99 17.26
C THR A 50 -2.35 -4.26 15.83
N PRO A 51 -3.23 -4.68 14.89
CA PRO A 51 -2.87 -4.89 13.50
C PRO A 51 -2.23 -3.66 12.85
N THR A 52 -1.27 -3.86 11.96
CA THR A 52 -0.54 -2.78 11.28
C THR A 52 -1.48 -1.82 10.56
N ALA A 53 -2.46 -2.33 9.81
CA ALA A 53 -3.47 -1.51 9.12
C ALA A 53 -4.28 -0.62 10.08
N VAL A 54 -4.59 -1.10 11.29
CA VAL A 54 -5.29 -0.30 12.32
C VAL A 54 -4.40 0.82 12.85
N ARG A 55 -3.09 0.56 12.99
CA ARG A 55 -2.12 1.57 13.44
C ARG A 55 -1.92 2.66 12.38
N GLU A 56 -1.84 2.28 11.12
CA GLU A 56 -1.61 3.20 9.99
C GLU A 56 -2.79 4.13 9.71
N LEU A 57 -4.03 3.63 9.88
CA LEU A 57 -5.24 4.45 9.69
C LEU A 57 -5.38 5.56 10.73
N GLY A 58 -4.69 5.48 11.86
CA GLY A 58 -4.81 6.44 12.95
C GLY A 58 -6.20 6.45 13.60
N ARG A 59 -6.36 7.25 14.64
CA ARG A 59 -7.67 7.44 15.29
C ARG A 59 -8.40 8.59 14.59
N SER A 60 -9.45 8.29 13.85
CA SER A 60 -10.43 9.28 13.44
C SER A 60 -11.52 9.37 14.51
N ASP A 61 -11.67 10.52 15.11
CA ASP A 61 -12.30 10.68 16.40
C ASP A 61 -13.81 10.42 16.48
N ASP A 62 -14.56 10.18 15.37
CA ASP A 62 -16.03 10.23 15.50
C ASP A 62 -16.81 9.37 14.50
N HIS A 63 -16.22 8.38 13.88
CA HIS A 63 -16.95 7.66 12.85
C HIS A 63 -17.28 6.23 13.25
N VAL A 64 -18.58 5.86 13.20
CA VAL A 64 -19.04 4.48 13.38
C VAL A 64 -18.25 3.51 12.49
N ALA A 65 -17.90 3.93 11.27
CA ALA A 65 -17.10 3.17 10.31
C ALA A 65 -15.58 3.17 10.60
N SER A 66 -15.12 3.82 11.67
CA SER A 66 -13.69 3.83 12.03
C SER A 66 -13.21 2.44 12.40
N LEU A 67 -12.28 1.88 11.62
CA LEU A 67 -11.70 0.57 11.87
C LEU A 67 -10.91 0.53 13.20
N PRO A 68 -10.10 1.54 13.56
CA PRO A 68 -9.44 1.60 14.87
C PRO A 68 -10.42 1.58 16.03
N ARG A 69 -11.54 2.29 15.94
CA ARG A 69 -12.61 2.24 16.97
C ARG A 69 -13.19 0.83 17.09
N PHE A 70 -13.51 0.20 15.96
CA PHE A 70 -14.09 -1.15 15.96
C PHE A 70 -13.09 -2.18 16.50
N TRP A 71 -11.79 -2.03 16.19
CA TRP A 71 -10.76 -2.85 16.79
C TRP A 71 -10.75 -2.73 18.31
N ASP A 72 -10.71 -1.51 18.85
CA ASP A 72 -10.62 -1.26 20.30
C ASP A 72 -11.86 -1.77 21.06
N GLN A 73 -13.03 -1.76 20.45
CA GLN A 73 -14.31 -2.10 21.10
C GLN A 73 -14.77 -3.54 20.86
N ALA A 74 -14.43 -4.12 19.71
CA ALA A 74 -14.90 -5.44 19.32
C ALA A 74 -13.78 -6.37 18.84
N GLY A 75 -12.95 -5.94 17.90
CA GLY A 75 -11.97 -6.79 17.26
C GLY A 75 -10.98 -7.43 18.23
N ILE A 76 -10.42 -6.65 19.14
CA ILE A 76 -9.48 -7.14 20.15
C ILE A 76 -10.13 -8.14 21.13
N LEU A 77 -11.41 -7.97 21.43
CA LEU A 77 -12.11 -8.88 22.34
C LEU A 77 -12.35 -10.25 21.71
N TYR A 78 -12.66 -10.27 20.38
CA TYR A 78 -12.71 -11.51 19.62
C TYR A 78 -11.35 -12.21 19.56
N ARG A 79 -10.29 -11.44 19.32
CA ARG A 79 -8.94 -11.97 19.20
C ARG A 79 -8.38 -12.51 20.52
N ASP A 80 -8.70 -11.85 21.63
CA ASP A 80 -8.26 -12.23 22.97
C ASP A 80 -9.21 -13.25 23.65
N ASP A 81 -10.18 -13.83 22.91
CA ASP A 81 -11.19 -14.77 23.40
C ASP A 81 -11.99 -14.23 24.60
N GLN A 82 -12.35 -12.94 24.55
CA GLN A 82 -13.09 -12.22 25.60
C GLN A 82 -14.45 -11.73 25.08
N VAL A 83 -15.12 -12.53 24.25
CA VAL A 83 -16.38 -12.16 23.60
C VAL A 83 -17.52 -11.84 24.56
N GLU A 84 -17.48 -12.39 25.78
CA GLU A 84 -18.44 -12.10 26.85
C GLU A 84 -18.39 -10.64 27.34
N ARG A 85 -17.32 -9.91 27.02
CA ARG A 85 -17.13 -8.49 27.36
C ARG A 85 -17.61 -7.54 26.26
N LEU A 86 -18.09 -8.09 25.12
CA LEU A 86 -18.60 -7.26 24.03
C LEU A 86 -19.76 -6.40 24.49
N THR A 87 -19.68 -5.11 24.14
CA THR A 87 -20.76 -4.15 24.30
C THR A 87 -21.52 -4.00 22.98
N ALA A 88 -22.70 -3.37 23.02
CA ALA A 88 -23.45 -3.09 21.81
C ALA A 88 -22.65 -2.22 20.83
N ASP A 89 -22.51 -2.69 19.61
CA ASP A 89 -21.86 -1.98 18.52
C ASP A 89 -22.81 -1.95 17.30
N PRO A 90 -22.92 -0.84 16.54
CA PRO A 90 -23.80 -0.72 15.39
C PRO A 90 -23.60 -1.82 14.34
N TYR A 91 -22.36 -2.24 14.08
CA TYR A 91 -22.08 -3.32 13.13
C TYR A 91 -22.53 -4.67 13.65
N LEU A 92 -22.27 -4.99 14.93
CA LEU A 92 -22.72 -6.23 15.55
C LEU A 92 -24.24 -6.28 15.61
N ALA A 93 -24.91 -5.16 15.87
CA ALA A 93 -26.38 -5.07 15.91
C ALA A 93 -27.03 -5.33 14.53
N THR A 94 -26.34 -5.03 13.44
CA THR A 94 -26.82 -5.25 12.07
C THR A 94 -26.31 -6.55 11.46
N GLY A 95 -25.44 -7.30 12.15
CA GLY A 95 -24.79 -8.52 11.62
C GLY A 95 -23.81 -8.25 10.49
N THR A 96 -23.21 -7.06 10.49
CA THR A 96 -22.22 -6.64 9.48
C THR A 96 -20.85 -6.38 10.12
N MET A 97 -19.83 -6.23 9.30
CA MET A 97 -18.46 -5.88 9.72
C MET A 97 -18.03 -4.59 9.01
N PRO A 98 -17.21 -3.74 9.64
CA PRO A 98 -16.67 -2.57 8.96
C PRO A 98 -15.75 -2.97 7.80
N PRO A 99 -15.60 -2.13 6.77
CA PRO A 99 -14.60 -2.32 5.73
C PRO A 99 -13.20 -2.52 6.33
N LEU A 100 -12.36 -3.32 5.68
CA LEU A 100 -10.98 -3.64 6.09
C LEU A 100 -10.84 -4.43 7.40
N SER A 101 -11.94 -4.86 8.05
CA SER A 101 -11.86 -5.67 9.28
C SER A 101 -11.17 -7.02 9.07
N SER A 102 -11.05 -7.49 7.83
CA SER A 102 -10.27 -8.66 7.46
C SER A 102 -8.79 -8.57 7.87
N THR A 103 -8.25 -7.36 7.97
CA THR A 103 -6.87 -7.12 8.43
C THR A 103 -6.66 -7.41 9.92
N PHE A 104 -7.71 -7.68 10.68
CA PHE A 104 -7.60 -8.13 12.08
C PHE A 104 -7.13 -9.58 12.20
N SER A 105 -7.34 -10.38 11.16
CA SER A 105 -6.86 -11.76 11.14
C SER A 105 -5.34 -11.79 10.99
N ASP A 106 -4.68 -12.65 11.76
CA ASP A 106 -3.26 -12.90 11.64
C ASP A 106 -3.04 -14.36 11.22
N PRO A 107 -2.85 -14.61 9.93
CA PRO A 107 -2.58 -15.95 9.44
C PRO A 107 -1.17 -16.43 9.76
N GLY A 108 -0.31 -15.58 10.36
CA GLY A 108 1.07 -15.89 10.66
C GLY A 108 1.28 -17.14 11.51
N GLU A 109 0.36 -17.43 12.44
CA GLU A 109 0.44 -18.64 13.29
C GLU A 109 0.01 -19.93 12.56
N SER A 110 -0.75 -19.81 11.46
CA SER A 110 -1.34 -20.96 10.77
C SER A 110 -0.63 -21.34 9.47
N ARG A 111 0.29 -20.51 8.97
CA ARG A 111 1.05 -20.77 7.75
C ARG A 111 2.48 -21.21 8.07
N ALA A 112 3.05 -22.06 7.20
CA ALA A 112 4.43 -22.56 7.37
C ALA A 112 5.46 -21.72 6.59
N SER A 113 5.04 -20.97 5.59
CA SER A 113 5.92 -20.25 4.66
C SER A 113 5.31 -18.98 4.11
N LEU A 114 6.18 -18.09 3.64
CA LEU A 114 5.84 -16.89 2.88
C LEU A 114 6.49 -16.94 1.50
N PRO A 115 5.84 -16.43 0.44
CA PRO A 115 6.51 -16.19 -0.83
C PRO A 115 7.59 -15.12 -0.70
N ALA A 116 8.77 -15.38 -1.23
CA ALA A 116 9.84 -14.38 -1.39
C ALA A 116 9.99 -14.05 -2.88
N PHE A 117 10.22 -12.78 -3.19
CA PHE A 117 10.31 -12.27 -4.55
C PHE A 117 11.75 -12.02 -4.97
N ASP A 118 12.17 -12.65 -6.08
CA ASP A 118 13.42 -12.37 -6.78
C ASP A 118 13.12 -11.55 -8.04
N ALA A 119 13.43 -10.27 -7.99
CA ALA A 119 13.19 -9.33 -9.08
C ALA A 119 14.01 -9.64 -10.34
N ALA A 120 15.18 -10.29 -10.19
CA ALA A 120 16.03 -10.63 -11.33
C ALA A 120 15.43 -11.70 -12.27
N LEU A 121 14.53 -12.52 -11.75
CA LEU A 121 13.86 -13.57 -12.50
C LEU A 121 12.48 -13.16 -13.04
N CYS A 122 11.96 -12.01 -12.63
CA CYS A 122 10.60 -11.60 -12.95
C CYS A 122 10.44 -11.17 -14.41
N THR A 123 9.46 -11.76 -15.10
CA THR A 123 9.10 -11.38 -16.48
C THR A 123 8.00 -10.31 -16.58
N GLY A 124 7.28 -10.04 -15.48
CA GLY A 124 6.17 -9.08 -15.48
C GLY A 124 4.85 -9.65 -16.01
N CYS A 125 4.66 -10.97 -16.07
CA CYS A 125 3.49 -11.63 -16.66
C CYS A 125 2.17 -11.43 -15.89
N GLY A 126 2.22 -11.04 -14.62
CA GLY A 126 1.03 -10.74 -13.82
C GLY A 126 0.28 -11.92 -13.21
N HIS A 127 0.71 -13.16 -13.42
CA HIS A 127 0.01 -14.32 -12.90
C HIS A 127 -0.10 -14.31 -11.37
N CYS A 128 0.97 -13.93 -10.66
CA CYS A 128 1.02 -13.97 -9.21
C CYS A 128 -0.01 -13.06 -8.55
N TRP A 129 -0.09 -11.79 -8.96
CA TRP A 129 -1.05 -10.84 -8.36
C TRP A 129 -2.47 -11.03 -8.89
N THR A 130 -2.64 -11.61 -10.08
CA THR A 130 -3.96 -11.94 -10.61
C THR A 130 -4.58 -13.12 -9.88
N GLN A 131 -3.79 -14.13 -9.54
CA GLN A 131 -4.27 -15.38 -8.95
C GLN A 131 -4.32 -15.36 -7.42
N CYS A 132 -3.81 -14.32 -6.75
CA CYS A 132 -3.90 -14.21 -5.29
C CYS A 132 -5.34 -13.92 -4.86
N PRO A 133 -6.03 -14.82 -4.15
CA PRO A 133 -7.42 -14.58 -3.73
C PRO A 133 -7.55 -13.45 -2.70
N ASP A 134 -6.48 -13.24 -1.94
CA ASP A 134 -6.46 -12.37 -0.78
C ASP A 134 -5.90 -10.96 -1.07
N SER A 135 -5.43 -10.68 -2.29
CA SER A 135 -4.80 -9.39 -2.68
C SER A 135 -3.47 -9.09 -1.97
N GLU A 136 -2.79 -10.09 -1.45
CA GLU A 136 -1.60 -9.91 -0.60
C GLU A 136 -0.29 -9.79 -1.39
N ILE A 137 -0.39 -9.77 -2.72
CA ILE A 137 0.75 -9.48 -3.61
C ILE A 137 0.60 -8.06 -4.10
N GLY A 138 1.24 -7.13 -3.40
CA GLY A 138 1.33 -5.74 -3.81
C GLY A 138 2.18 -5.62 -5.07
N VAL A 139 1.65 -4.96 -6.09
CA VAL A 139 2.35 -4.71 -7.35
C VAL A 139 2.27 -3.24 -7.73
N VAL A 140 3.35 -2.71 -8.27
CA VAL A 140 3.39 -1.37 -8.86
C VAL A 140 4.37 -1.34 -10.02
N ALA A 141 4.00 -0.67 -11.10
CA ALA A 141 4.89 -0.29 -12.18
C ALA A 141 5.09 1.23 -12.14
N ALA A 142 6.30 1.68 -11.86
CA ALA A 142 6.58 3.11 -11.69
C ALA A 142 7.90 3.51 -12.38
N GLY A 143 7.89 4.68 -13.00
CA GLY A 143 9.10 5.25 -13.59
C GLY A 143 10.15 5.58 -12.51
N PRO A 144 11.46 5.48 -12.83
CA PRO A 144 12.52 5.79 -11.87
C PRO A 144 12.41 7.18 -11.24
N ALA A 145 11.92 8.18 -11.97
CA ALA A 145 11.71 9.53 -11.42
C ALA A 145 10.66 9.54 -10.31
N ALA A 146 9.57 8.79 -10.48
CA ALA A 146 8.51 8.70 -9.48
C ALA A 146 8.96 7.93 -8.23
N LEU A 147 9.81 6.90 -8.39
CA LEU A 147 10.41 6.18 -7.25
C LEU A 147 11.42 7.05 -6.49
N ILE A 148 12.24 7.83 -7.19
CA ILE A 148 13.14 8.81 -6.53
C ILE A 148 12.31 9.83 -5.73
N ASP A 149 11.24 10.35 -6.32
CA ASP A 149 10.35 11.29 -5.63
C ASP A 149 9.67 10.69 -4.39
N ALA A 150 9.25 9.40 -4.47
CA ALA A 150 8.72 8.67 -3.32
C ALA A 150 9.76 8.52 -2.20
N GLY A 151 11.01 8.18 -2.54
CA GLY A 151 12.13 8.12 -1.59
C GLY A 151 12.40 9.49 -0.96
N ILE A 152 12.38 10.57 -1.75
CA ILE A 152 12.54 11.94 -1.22
C ILE A 152 11.42 12.29 -0.23
N ARG A 153 10.17 11.96 -0.56
CA ARG A 153 9.03 12.22 0.36
C ARG A 153 9.14 11.43 1.66
N LYS A 154 9.53 10.15 1.57
CA LYS A 154 9.68 9.29 2.76
C LYS A 154 10.77 9.78 3.69
N THR A 155 11.91 10.24 3.15
CA THR A 155 13.10 10.61 3.92
C THR A 155 13.26 12.11 4.19
N GLY A 156 12.49 12.98 3.51
CA GLY A 156 12.68 14.42 3.54
C GLY A 156 13.93 14.92 2.83
N SER A 157 14.53 14.12 1.94
CA SER A 157 15.83 14.39 1.28
C SER A 157 15.70 15.37 0.09
N GLU A 158 15.16 16.56 0.31
CA GLU A 158 14.81 17.55 -0.72
C GLU A 158 15.98 17.97 -1.63
N ALA A 159 17.23 17.93 -1.13
CA ALA A 159 18.42 18.25 -1.93
C ALA A 159 18.56 17.36 -3.18
N VAL A 160 18.05 16.12 -3.13
CA VAL A 160 18.13 15.15 -4.23
C VAL A 160 17.25 15.56 -5.41
N ARG A 161 16.18 16.34 -5.22
CA ARG A 161 15.30 16.85 -6.31
C ARG A 161 16.09 17.54 -7.43
N GLN A 162 17.17 18.20 -7.08
CA GLN A 162 17.98 18.96 -8.03
C GLN A 162 18.66 18.07 -9.09
N VAL A 163 18.82 16.78 -8.80
CA VAL A 163 19.48 15.81 -9.69
C VAL A 163 18.56 14.64 -10.07
N ALA A 164 17.36 14.58 -9.52
CA ALA A 164 16.43 13.46 -9.66
C ALA A 164 16.16 13.07 -11.14
N SER A 165 15.92 14.04 -12.01
CA SER A 165 15.70 13.78 -13.44
C SER A 165 16.91 13.17 -14.16
N LYS A 166 18.13 13.59 -13.78
CA LYS A 166 19.38 13.04 -14.35
C LYS A 166 19.63 11.61 -13.84
N LEU A 167 19.35 11.37 -12.55
CA LEU A 167 19.45 10.03 -11.96
C LEU A 167 18.45 9.09 -12.62
N ALA A 168 17.18 9.49 -12.77
CA ALA A 168 16.17 8.70 -13.45
C ALA A 168 16.53 8.36 -14.89
N ALA A 169 16.97 9.35 -15.67
CA ALA A 169 17.43 9.13 -17.04
C ALA A 169 18.65 8.18 -17.10
N ARG A 170 19.53 8.26 -16.10
CA ARG A 170 20.69 7.35 -16.04
C ARG A 170 20.24 5.93 -15.68
N ILE A 171 19.33 5.74 -14.74
CA ILE A 171 18.77 4.42 -14.41
C ILE A 171 18.15 3.78 -15.65
N ILE A 172 17.37 4.51 -16.45
CA ILE A 172 16.81 4.01 -17.70
C ILE A 172 17.93 3.62 -18.68
N ALA A 173 18.88 4.51 -18.90
CA ALA A 173 19.93 4.29 -19.89
C ALA A 173 20.87 3.12 -19.55
N SER A 174 21.18 2.91 -18.25
CA SER A 174 22.03 1.80 -17.82
C SER A 174 21.31 0.46 -17.91
N ASN A 175 20.05 0.40 -17.49
CA ASN A 175 19.32 -0.86 -17.41
C ASN A 175 18.74 -1.33 -18.74
N LYS A 176 18.55 -0.44 -19.72
CA LYS A 176 18.07 -0.81 -21.07
C LYS A 176 18.95 -1.82 -21.79
N LYS A 177 20.24 -1.89 -21.45
CA LYS A 177 21.24 -2.76 -22.10
C LYS A 177 21.93 -3.71 -21.13
N ALA A 178 21.51 -3.70 -19.87
CA ALA A 178 22.12 -4.56 -18.87
C ALA A 178 21.66 -6.02 -19.09
N GLU A 179 22.62 -6.94 -19.13
CA GLU A 179 22.31 -8.38 -19.15
C GLU A 179 21.81 -8.86 -17.79
N GLN A 180 22.29 -8.24 -16.72
CA GLN A 180 21.88 -8.49 -15.34
C GLN A 180 21.68 -7.13 -14.64
N PRO A 181 20.47 -6.54 -14.74
CA PRO A 181 20.17 -5.30 -14.06
C PRO A 181 20.14 -5.52 -12.53
N PRO A 182 20.53 -4.50 -11.72
CA PRO A 182 20.38 -4.57 -10.29
C PRO A 182 18.93 -4.90 -9.88
N ALA A 183 18.77 -5.75 -8.87
CA ALA A 183 17.47 -6.23 -8.41
C ALA A 183 16.81 -5.32 -7.36
N THR A 184 17.52 -4.29 -6.86
CA THR A 184 17.00 -3.36 -5.87
C THR A 184 17.11 -1.91 -6.34
N PHE A 185 16.18 -1.09 -5.90
CA PHE A 185 16.16 0.33 -6.26
C PHE A 185 17.38 1.08 -5.73
N GLY A 186 17.87 0.72 -4.51
CA GLY A 186 19.05 1.32 -3.91
C GLY A 186 20.29 1.14 -4.77
N GLN A 187 20.57 -0.07 -5.24
CA GLN A 187 21.69 -0.35 -6.13
C GLN A 187 21.62 0.48 -7.43
N MET A 188 20.44 0.55 -8.05
CA MET A 188 20.25 1.37 -9.26
C MET A 188 20.50 2.86 -8.99
N LEU A 189 20.09 3.35 -7.84
CA LEU A 189 20.25 4.75 -7.44
C LEU A 189 21.71 5.09 -7.15
N GLU A 190 22.41 4.22 -6.41
CA GLU A 190 23.84 4.38 -6.12
C GLU A 190 24.71 4.38 -7.38
N GLU A 191 24.47 3.44 -8.30
CA GLU A 191 25.17 3.38 -9.59
C GLU A 191 24.92 4.64 -10.44
N ALA A 192 23.66 5.12 -10.46
CA ALA A 192 23.31 6.34 -11.18
C ALA A 192 23.97 7.57 -10.55
N PHE A 193 24.05 7.63 -9.22
CA PHE A 193 24.69 8.72 -8.51
C PHE A 193 26.21 8.70 -8.69
N ALA A 194 26.86 7.55 -8.59
CA ALA A 194 28.29 7.40 -8.85
C ALA A 194 28.66 7.88 -10.26
N TRP A 195 27.88 7.48 -11.27
CA TRP A 195 28.05 7.96 -12.63
C TRP A 195 27.88 9.48 -12.75
N LEU A 196 26.89 10.06 -12.06
CA LEU A 196 26.65 11.51 -12.10
C LEU A 196 27.85 12.27 -11.53
N MET A 197 28.44 11.78 -10.43
CA MET A 197 29.61 12.41 -9.80
C MET A 197 30.86 12.35 -10.68
N GLU A 198 31.01 11.27 -11.45
CA GLU A 198 32.12 11.15 -12.41
C GLU A 198 31.99 12.14 -13.59
N LYS A 199 30.77 12.32 -14.12
CA LYS A 199 30.53 13.11 -15.33
C LYS A 199 30.26 14.60 -15.09
N ALA A 200 29.73 14.94 -13.94
CA ALA A 200 29.33 16.31 -13.60
C ALA A 200 29.62 16.59 -12.12
N PRO A 201 30.87 16.83 -11.74
CA PRO A 201 31.23 17.14 -10.37
C PRO A 201 30.48 18.38 -9.86
N LEU A 202 29.86 18.26 -8.70
CA LEU A 202 29.14 19.34 -8.05
C LEU A 202 30.06 20.07 -7.04
N PRO A 203 29.77 21.34 -6.69
CA PRO A 203 30.44 22.02 -5.58
C PRO A 203 30.31 21.20 -4.28
N ASP A 204 31.36 21.25 -3.43
CA ASP A 204 31.48 20.34 -2.28
C ASP A 204 30.27 20.36 -1.32
N GLU A 205 29.78 21.54 -0.95
CA GLU A 205 28.61 21.66 -0.05
C GLU A 205 27.35 21.03 -0.66
N ARG A 206 27.11 21.31 -1.94
CA ARG A 206 25.96 20.78 -2.66
C ARG A 206 26.08 19.27 -2.85
N ARG A 207 27.27 18.79 -3.13
CA ARG A 207 27.57 17.38 -3.26
C ARG A 207 27.27 16.65 -1.95
N GLN A 208 27.78 17.15 -0.82
CA GLN A 208 27.56 16.55 0.49
C GLN A 208 26.08 16.49 0.87
N ALA A 209 25.31 17.55 0.59
CA ALA A 209 23.86 17.54 0.86
C ALA A 209 23.10 16.49 0.03
N ILE A 210 23.46 16.35 -1.25
CA ILE A 210 22.83 15.35 -2.13
C ILE A 210 23.29 13.95 -1.74
N GLU A 211 24.56 13.72 -1.49
CA GLU A 211 25.12 12.44 -1.06
C GLU A 211 24.47 11.94 0.22
N LYS A 212 24.31 12.81 1.22
CA LYS A 212 23.58 12.50 2.45
C LYS A 212 22.13 12.11 2.14
N GLY A 213 21.45 12.84 1.25
CA GLY A 213 20.06 12.52 0.86
C GLY A 213 19.96 11.21 0.11
N ILE A 214 20.91 10.89 -0.78
CA ILE A 214 20.95 9.58 -1.47
C ILE A 214 21.15 8.45 -0.46
N THR A 215 22.09 8.60 0.49
CA THR A 215 22.30 7.60 1.55
C THR A 215 21.03 7.37 2.36
N GLN A 216 20.33 8.42 2.77
CA GLN A 216 19.06 8.30 3.49
C GLN A 216 17.99 7.57 2.67
N ILE A 217 17.89 7.87 1.36
CA ILE A 217 16.94 7.16 0.47
C ILE A 217 17.33 5.69 0.33
N VAL A 218 18.62 5.38 0.19
CA VAL A 218 19.10 3.99 0.08
C VAL A 218 18.84 3.22 1.37
N ASP A 219 19.05 3.82 2.53
CA ASP A 219 18.85 3.19 3.83
C ASP A 219 17.34 2.87 4.08
N GLU A 220 16.44 3.78 3.75
CA GLU A 220 15.02 3.67 4.10
C GLU A 220 14.13 3.16 2.95
N PHE A 221 14.59 3.27 1.70
CA PHE A 221 13.79 2.93 0.51
C PHE A 221 14.54 2.04 -0.49
N GLY A 222 15.85 1.85 -0.31
CA GLY A 222 16.70 1.15 -1.27
C GLY A 222 16.49 -0.35 -1.32
N ALA A 223 15.97 -0.97 -0.27
CA ALA A 223 15.65 -2.40 -0.24
C ALA A 223 14.50 -2.79 -1.18
N LEU A 224 13.74 -1.81 -1.72
CA LEU A 224 12.62 -2.06 -2.63
C LEU A 224 13.08 -2.94 -3.82
N PRO A 225 12.53 -4.17 -3.98
CA PRO A 225 12.87 -5.01 -5.13
C PRO A 225 12.26 -4.41 -6.38
N VAL A 226 13.05 -4.33 -7.45
CA VAL A 226 12.63 -3.76 -8.74
C VAL A 226 13.09 -4.64 -9.90
N ALA A 227 12.16 -5.00 -10.77
CA ALA A 227 12.40 -5.82 -11.95
C ALA A 227 12.42 -4.97 -13.21
N VAL A 228 13.42 -5.21 -14.07
CA VAL A 228 13.49 -4.71 -15.44
C VAL A 228 12.86 -5.75 -16.36
N THR A 229 11.61 -5.54 -16.71
CA THR A 229 10.83 -6.53 -17.47
C THR A 229 10.57 -6.10 -18.90
N GLN A 230 10.25 -7.05 -19.77
CA GLN A 230 9.96 -6.75 -21.17
C GLN A 230 8.74 -5.81 -21.29
N PRO A 231 7.56 -6.09 -20.68
CA PRO A 231 6.37 -5.27 -20.92
C PRO A 231 6.45 -3.87 -20.32
N PHE A 232 7.04 -3.73 -19.11
CA PHE A 232 7.00 -2.45 -18.38
C PHE A 232 8.22 -1.58 -18.62
N PHE A 233 9.38 -2.16 -18.87
CA PHE A 233 10.60 -1.41 -19.03
C PHE A 233 11.05 -1.31 -20.49
N ILE A 234 11.31 -2.46 -21.13
CA ILE A 234 11.95 -2.51 -22.44
C ILE A 234 11.01 -2.00 -23.55
N ASP A 235 9.81 -2.58 -23.64
CA ASP A 235 8.84 -2.22 -24.68
C ASP A 235 8.22 -0.85 -24.44
N ALA A 236 8.03 -0.48 -23.17
CA ALA A 236 7.58 0.86 -22.82
C ALA A 236 8.57 1.92 -23.31
N GLU A 237 9.86 1.78 -23.01
CA GLU A 237 10.90 2.71 -23.43
C GLU A 237 11.12 2.70 -24.96
N ALA A 238 10.89 1.55 -25.61
CA ALA A 238 10.99 1.45 -27.06
C ALA A 238 9.85 2.19 -27.77
N LYS A 239 8.63 2.15 -27.21
CA LYS A 239 7.46 2.87 -27.74
C LYS A 239 7.55 4.37 -27.51
N GLN A 240 7.98 4.77 -26.35
CA GLN A 240 8.08 6.18 -25.97
C GLN A 240 9.29 6.39 -25.07
N LYS A 241 10.14 7.34 -25.43
CA LYS A 241 11.32 7.69 -24.63
C LYS A 241 10.92 8.17 -23.23
N ASP A 242 11.70 7.78 -22.24
CA ASP A 242 11.53 8.11 -20.82
C ASP A 242 10.22 7.53 -20.19
N SER A 243 9.63 6.49 -20.81
CA SER A 243 8.44 5.79 -20.29
C SER A 243 8.74 4.42 -19.69
N ALA A 244 10.03 4.07 -19.55
CA ALA A 244 10.43 2.85 -18.86
C ALA A 244 9.98 2.85 -17.39
N GLU A 245 9.40 1.74 -16.94
CA GLU A 245 8.90 1.54 -15.59
C GLU A 245 9.55 0.32 -14.96
N LEU A 246 9.93 0.47 -13.71
CA LEU A 246 10.40 -0.61 -12.86
C LEU A 246 9.19 -1.27 -12.22
N LEU A 247 9.12 -2.60 -12.30
CA LEU A 247 8.06 -3.38 -11.67
C LEU A 247 8.52 -3.80 -10.28
N SER A 248 7.77 -3.44 -9.25
CA SER A 248 8.03 -3.85 -7.87
C SER A 248 6.90 -4.71 -7.35
N ILE A 249 7.27 -5.77 -6.63
CA ILE A 249 6.34 -6.69 -5.97
C ILE A 249 6.75 -6.82 -4.50
N ALA A 250 5.77 -6.75 -3.62
CA ALA A 250 5.92 -7.04 -2.20
C ALA A 250 4.80 -7.97 -1.72
N ILE A 251 5.05 -8.73 -0.68
CA ILE A 251 4.07 -9.63 -0.07
C ILE A 251 3.66 -9.04 1.28
N ASN A 252 2.35 -8.91 1.49
CA ASN A 252 1.83 -8.52 2.79
C ASN A 252 1.92 -9.69 3.78
N PRO A 253 2.78 -9.62 4.80
CA PRO A 253 2.91 -10.71 5.76
C PRO A 253 1.72 -10.81 6.72
N ASP A 254 0.96 -9.72 6.93
CA ASP A 254 -0.12 -9.69 7.92
C ASP A 254 -1.37 -10.43 7.44
N ALA A 255 -1.56 -10.60 6.13
CA ALA A 255 -2.77 -11.20 5.57
C ALA A 255 -2.53 -12.33 4.55
N CYS A 256 -1.29 -12.57 4.13
CA CYS A 256 -0.94 -13.71 3.28
C CYS A 256 -1.19 -15.03 4.02
N LYS A 257 -1.98 -15.92 3.41
CA LYS A 257 -2.34 -17.23 4.00
C LYS A 257 -1.37 -18.37 3.66
N GLY A 258 -0.27 -18.11 2.92
CA GLY A 258 0.71 -19.13 2.55
C GLY A 258 0.17 -20.24 1.64
N CYS A 259 -0.81 -19.94 0.79
CA CYS A 259 -1.43 -20.95 -0.10
C CYS A 259 -0.54 -21.39 -1.29
N ASP A 260 0.56 -20.69 -1.54
CA ASP A 260 1.56 -20.95 -2.58
C ASP A 260 1.03 -20.96 -4.03
N ILE A 261 -0.18 -20.47 -4.32
CA ILE A 261 -0.70 -20.38 -5.69
C ILE A 261 0.21 -19.49 -6.54
N CYS A 262 0.66 -18.36 -6.00
CA CYS A 262 1.56 -17.44 -6.67
C CYS A 262 2.94 -18.05 -6.97
N VAL A 263 3.44 -18.90 -6.10
CA VAL A 263 4.71 -19.63 -6.28
C VAL A 263 4.58 -20.68 -7.36
N ARG A 264 3.53 -21.52 -7.29
CA ARG A 264 3.28 -22.59 -8.27
C ARG A 264 2.96 -22.05 -9.67
N GLY A 265 2.32 -20.87 -9.74
CA GLY A 265 2.00 -20.20 -11.01
C GLY A 265 3.14 -19.36 -11.58
N CYS A 266 4.29 -19.27 -10.92
CA CYS A 266 5.43 -18.49 -11.36
C CYS A 266 6.40 -19.34 -12.19
N GLU A 267 6.17 -19.44 -13.50
CA GLU A 267 7.03 -20.23 -14.41
C GLU A 267 8.52 -19.82 -14.35
N PRO A 268 8.89 -18.52 -14.32
CA PRO A 268 10.28 -18.11 -14.23
C PRO A 268 10.91 -18.36 -12.85
N GLY A 269 10.12 -18.77 -11.83
CA GLY A 269 10.62 -18.99 -10.48
C GLY A 269 10.97 -17.73 -9.69
N ALA A 270 10.45 -16.58 -10.12
CA ALA A 270 10.67 -15.29 -9.44
C ALA A 270 10.00 -15.23 -8.06
N LEU A 271 9.02 -16.09 -7.78
CA LEU A 271 8.46 -16.29 -6.45
C LEU A 271 8.81 -17.69 -5.96
N ALA A 272 9.40 -17.76 -4.78
CA ALA A 272 9.77 -19.01 -4.13
C ALA A 272 9.21 -19.05 -2.70
N SER A 273 8.76 -20.23 -2.27
CA SER A 273 8.29 -20.43 -0.90
C SER A 273 9.49 -20.45 0.06
N ARG A 274 9.44 -19.62 1.10
CA ARG A 274 10.47 -19.50 2.13
C ARG A 274 9.86 -19.85 3.48
N ALA A 275 10.49 -20.75 4.22
CA ALA A 275 10.01 -21.13 5.55
C ALA A 275 9.92 -19.89 6.46
N GLN A 276 8.82 -19.78 7.19
CA GLN A 276 8.55 -18.63 8.03
C GLN A 276 9.36 -18.71 9.33
N ASP A 277 10.09 -17.65 9.63
CA ASP A 277 10.69 -17.35 10.92
C ASP A 277 10.55 -15.85 11.21
N ALA A 278 11.08 -15.39 12.32
CA ALA A 278 10.97 -13.98 12.74
C ALA A 278 11.66 -13.04 11.76
N ASP A 279 12.82 -13.43 11.22
CA ASP A 279 13.63 -12.61 10.31
C ASP A 279 12.90 -12.45 8.96
N VAL A 280 12.29 -13.53 8.45
CA VAL A 280 11.48 -13.53 7.22
C VAL A 280 10.27 -12.63 7.37
N LEU A 281 9.62 -12.65 8.53
CA LEU A 281 8.46 -11.78 8.80
C LEU A 281 8.85 -10.30 8.89
N GLU A 282 9.95 -9.99 9.57
CA GLU A 282 10.46 -8.62 9.69
C GLU A 282 10.89 -8.07 8.33
N GLU A 283 11.60 -8.87 7.53
CA GLU A 283 11.97 -8.53 6.15
C GLU A 283 10.74 -8.25 5.28
N ALA A 284 9.74 -9.14 5.30
CA ALA A 284 8.52 -8.97 4.52
C ALA A 284 7.71 -7.75 4.95
N ALA A 285 7.61 -7.48 6.26
CA ALA A 285 6.93 -6.31 6.80
C ALA A 285 7.62 -5.00 6.38
N SER A 286 8.95 -4.95 6.46
CA SER A 286 9.74 -3.80 6.01
C SER A 286 9.60 -3.55 4.50
N LEU A 287 9.63 -4.61 3.69
CA LEU A 287 9.42 -4.51 2.24
C LEU A 287 8.00 -4.04 1.91
N TRP A 288 6.99 -4.55 2.62
CA TRP A 288 5.60 -4.12 2.46
C TRP A 288 5.40 -2.64 2.80
N GLU A 289 5.97 -2.18 3.91
CA GLU A 289 5.96 -0.76 4.29
C GLU A 289 6.63 0.11 3.22
N THR A 290 7.79 -0.31 2.74
CA THR A 290 8.53 0.42 1.69
C THR A 290 7.73 0.45 0.38
N TRP A 291 7.15 -0.68 -0.03
CA TRP A 291 6.28 -0.75 -1.21
C TRP A 291 5.03 0.13 -1.04
N SER A 292 4.45 0.19 0.15
CA SER A 292 3.27 1.02 0.45
C SER A 292 3.53 2.52 0.24
N ALA A 293 4.77 2.96 0.41
CA ALA A 293 5.20 4.34 0.16
C ALA A 293 5.43 4.66 -1.34
N THR A 294 5.39 3.66 -2.25
CA THR A 294 5.51 3.90 -3.69
C THR A 294 4.27 4.59 -4.26
N PRO A 295 4.39 5.34 -5.38
CA PRO A 295 3.21 5.89 -6.06
C PRO A 295 2.36 4.76 -6.67
N ASP A 296 1.08 5.05 -6.95
CA ASP A 296 0.26 4.12 -7.73
C ASP A 296 0.73 4.06 -9.19
N THR A 297 0.42 2.95 -9.88
CA THR A 297 0.74 2.79 -11.30
C THR A 297 -0.05 3.80 -12.14
N PRO A 298 0.60 4.58 -13.01
CA PRO A 298 -0.09 5.55 -13.86
C PRO A 298 -1.13 4.87 -14.78
N GLY A 299 -2.28 5.51 -15.00
CA GLY A 299 -3.34 4.98 -15.87
C GLY A 299 -2.86 4.68 -17.30
N THR A 300 -1.97 5.51 -17.84
CA THR A 300 -1.35 5.28 -19.18
C THR A 300 -0.50 4.01 -19.22
N SER A 301 0.07 3.62 -18.10
CA SER A 301 0.85 2.39 -17.95
C SER A 301 -0.06 1.18 -17.86
N ILE A 302 -1.18 1.32 -17.16
CA ILE A 302 -2.23 0.29 -17.08
C ILE A 302 -2.80 0.03 -18.48
N ASP A 303 -3.15 1.08 -19.23
CA ASP A 303 -3.67 0.96 -20.60
C ASP A 303 -2.67 0.25 -21.51
N ARG A 304 -1.39 0.63 -21.45
CA ARG A 304 -0.33 -0.01 -22.22
C ARG A 304 -0.12 -1.48 -21.87
N ALA A 305 -0.16 -1.80 -20.57
CA ALA A 305 -0.04 -3.17 -20.07
C ALA A 305 -1.24 -4.03 -20.48
N ALA A 306 -2.44 -3.46 -20.53
CA ALA A 306 -3.65 -4.17 -20.95
C ALA A 306 -3.59 -4.64 -22.43
N GLU A 307 -2.88 -3.89 -23.28
CA GLU A 307 -2.66 -4.23 -24.69
C GLU A 307 -1.49 -5.20 -24.89
N HIS A 308 -0.65 -5.42 -23.87
CA HIS A 308 0.53 -6.29 -24.01
C HIS A 308 0.11 -7.78 -23.90
N ALA A 309 0.59 -8.59 -24.86
CA ALA A 309 0.19 -10.00 -24.98
C ALA A 309 0.55 -10.85 -23.74
N ASP A 310 1.67 -10.53 -23.08
CA ASP A 310 2.15 -11.28 -21.92
C ASP A 310 1.51 -10.85 -20.60
N VAL A 311 0.79 -9.72 -20.56
CA VAL A 311 0.14 -9.19 -19.34
C VAL A 311 -1.38 -9.33 -19.46
N GLY A 312 -1.98 -8.68 -20.44
CA GLY A 312 -3.41 -8.69 -20.68
C GLY A 312 -4.22 -7.81 -19.71
N PRO A 313 -5.52 -7.62 -20.02
CA PRO A 313 -6.34 -6.61 -19.36
C PRO A 313 -6.61 -6.89 -17.88
N THR A 314 -6.72 -8.15 -17.47
CA THR A 314 -7.01 -8.50 -16.07
C THR A 314 -5.83 -8.19 -15.15
N ALA A 315 -4.62 -8.59 -15.55
CA ALA A 315 -3.43 -8.30 -14.77
C ALA A 315 -3.11 -6.80 -14.75
N ALA A 316 -3.31 -6.11 -15.89
CA ALA A 316 -3.12 -4.67 -16.00
C ALA A 316 -4.07 -3.87 -15.11
N MET A 317 -5.35 -4.21 -15.06
CA MET A 317 -6.34 -3.58 -14.18
C MET A 317 -5.89 -3.62 -12.71
N LEU A 318 -5.31 -4.73 -12.29
CA LEU A 318 -4.86 -4.93 -10.91
C LEU A 318 -3.55 -4.21 -10.56
N LEU A 319 -2.92 -3.49 -11.50
CA LEU A 319 -1.82 -2.58 -11.22
C LEU A 319 -2.29 -1.30 -10.50
N SER A 320 -3.57 -0.94 -10.59
CA SER A 320 -4.15 0.11 -9.76
C SER A 320 -4.43 -0.41 -8.35
N ARG A 321 -3.93 0.28 -7.34
CA ARG A 321 -4.17 -0.07 -5.93
C ARG A 321 -5.64 -0.13 -5.58
N PHE A 322 -6.46 0.77 -6.12
CA PHE A 322 -7.91 0.76 -5.92
C PHE A 322 -8.55 -0.53 -6.42
N CYS A 323 -8.09 -1.05 -7.56
CA CYS A 323 -8.59 -2.31 -8.09
C CYS A 323 -7.98 -3.51 -7.35
N GLN A 324 -6.68 -3.44 -7.05
CA GLN A 324 -5.97 -4.50 -6.34
C GLN A 324 -6.59 -4.78 -4.97
N PHE A 325 -6.88 -3.73 -4.21
CA PHE A 325 -7.44 -3.82 -2.85
C PHE A 325 -8.96 -3.67 -2.78
N ALA A 326 -9.67 -3.81 -3.89
CA ALA A 326 -11.14 -3.80 -3.90
C ALA A 326 -11.74 -4.92 -3.02
N LEU A 327 -11.01 -6.01 -2.81
CA LEU A 327 -11.27 -7.04 -1.80
C LEU A 327 -9.93 -7.49 -1.22
N ALA A 328 -9.60 -7.04 -0.03
CA ALA A 328 -8.37 -7.42 0.67
C ALA A 328 -8.54 -8.74 1.44
N GLY A 329 -7.41 -9.31 1.86
CA GLY A 329 -7.33 -10.57 2.58
C GLY A 329 -7.70 -10.52 4.06
N GLY A 330 -7.32 -11.56 4.79
CA GLY A 330 -7.44 -11.67 6.23
C GLY A 330 -8.77 -12.23 6.75
N ASP A 331 -9.76 -12.46 5.90
CA ASP A 331 -11.01 -13.15 6.28
C ASP A 331 -10.78 -14.66 6.55
N PRO A 332 -11.77 -15.36 7.14
CA PRO A 332 -11.67 -16.79 7.47
C PRO A 332 -11.82 -17.72 6.25
N ALA A 333 -11.88 -17.20 5.02
CA ALA A 333 -11.91 -18.05 3.84
C ALA A 333 -10.66 -18.93 3.78
N GLU A 334 -10.80 -20.14 3.24
CA GLU A 334 -9.72 -21.08 3.12
C GLU A 334 -8.56 -20.53 2.26
N PRO A 335 -7.30 -20.90 2.55
CA PRO A 335 -6.17 -20.52 1.73
C PRO A 335 -6.35 -20.99 0.26
N GLY A 336 -6.23 -20.04 -0.68
CA GLY A 336 -6.37 -20.35 -2.10
C GLY A 336 -7.81 -20.45 -2.61
N SER A 337 -8.79 -19.91 -1.91
CA SER A 337 -10.22 -19.93 -2.27
C SER A 337 -10.49 -19.39 -3.66
N GLY A 338 -11.00 -20.23 -4.56
CA GLY A 338 -11.41 -19.85 -5.92
C GLY A 338 -12.64 -18.96 -5.91
N GLU A 339 -13.57 -19.14 -4.98
CA GLU A 339 -14.75 -18.29 -4.82
C GLU A 339 -14.37 -16.86 -4.45
N LYS A 340 -13.43 -16.73 -3.50
CA LYS A 340 -12.91 -15.42 -3.12
C LYS A 340 -12.17 -14.75 -4.28
N LEU A 341 -11.39 -15.50 -5.04
CA LEU A 341 -10.72 -14.98 -6.24
C LEU A 341 -11.74 -14.44 -7.26
N ALA A 342 -12.82 -15.17 -7.53
CA ALA A 342 -13.88 -14.72 -8.43
C ALA A 342 -14.55 -13.44 -7.92
N ALA A 343 -14.89 -13.37 -6.63
CA ALA A 343 -15.47 -12.19 -6.00
C ALA A 343 -14.51 -10.99 -6.08
N ARG A 344 -13.22 -11.21 -5.79
CA ARG A 344 -12.19 -10.18 -5.89
C ARG A 344 -12.08 -9.61 -7.31
N LEU A 345 -11.99 -10.45 -8.32
CA LEU A 345 -11.87 -9.98 -9.72
C LEU A 345 -13.12 -9.22 -10.16
N PHE A 346 -14.31 -9.64 -9.73
CA PHE A 346 -15.55 -8.92 -9.99
C PHE A 346 -15.57 -7.53 -9.35
N LEU A 347 -15.17 -7.44 -8.07
CA LEU A 347 -15.09 -6.15 -7.36
C LEU A 347 -14.01 -5.26 -7.95
N SER A 348 -12.85 -5.81 -8.32
CA SER A 348 -11.79 -5.08 -9.00
C SER A 348 -12.24 -4.49 -10.34
N ALA A 349 -12.99 -5.26 -11.14
CA ALA A 349 -13.54 -4.77 -12.40
C ALA A 349 -14.59 -3.68 -12.18
N THR A 350 -15.40 -3.81 -11.13
CA THR A 350 -16.38 -2.78 -10.74
C THR A 350 -15.65 -1.49 -10.32
N GLU A 351 -14.61 -1.62 -9.53
CA GLU A 351 -13.78 -0.49 -9.08
C GLU A 351 -13.08 0.20 -10.26
N TYR A 352 -12.55 -0.57 -11.21
CA TYR A 352 -11.96 -0.03 -12.43
C TYR A 352 -12.93 0.88 -13.22
N GLN A 353 -14.19 0.48 -13.32
CA GLN A 353 -15.24 1.28 -13.96
C GLN A 353 -15.63 2.52 -13.14
N ARG A 354 -15.55 2.42 -11.82
CA ARG A 354 -15.92 3.50 -10.89
C ARG A 354 -14.86 4.58 -10.80
N GLN A 355 -13.57 4.22 -10.83
CA GLN A 355 -12.45 5.14 -10.59
C GLN A 355 -12.43 6.39 -11.48
N PRO A 356 -12.67 6.35 -12.79
CA PRO A 356 -12.72 7.56 -13.62
C PRO A 356 -13.81 8.55 -13.18
N ILE A 357 -14.91 8.05 -12.60
CA ILE A 357 -16.00 8.88 -12.08
C ILE A 357 -15.57 9.53 -10.77
N VAL A 358 -15.00 8.75 -9.87
CA VAL A 358 -14.47 9.21 -8.57
C VAL A 358 -13.40 10.27 -8.76
N GLN A 359 -12.43 10.03 -9.65
CA GLN A 359 -11.34 10.96 -9.95
C GLN A 359 -11.85 12.29 -10.51
N ARG A 360 -12.83 12.26 -11.43
CA ARG A 360 -13.47 13.48 -11.94
C ARG A 360 -14.16 14.26 -10.83
N PHE A 361 -14.87 13.56 -9.95
CA PHE A 361 -15.55 14.21 -8.82
C PHE A 361 -14.55 14.78 -7.80
N ALA A 362 -13.49 14.03 -7.47
CA ALA A 362 -12.42 14.51 -6.61
C ALA A 362 -11.72 15.77 -7.19
N LYS A 363 -11.50 15.78 -8.51
CA LYS A 363 -10.97 16.95 -9.22
C LYS A 363 -11.92 18.16 -9.10
N THR A 364 -13.22 17.96 -9.34
CA THR A 364 -14.22 19.02 -9.20
C THR A 364 -14.26 19.58 -7.78
N LEU A 365 -14.15 18.70 -6.76
CA LEU A 365 -14.07 19.16 -5.36
C LEU A 365 -12.80 19.98 -5.09
N ALA A 366 -11.64 19.55 -5.65
CA ALA A 366 -10.40 20.30 -5.52
C ALA A 366 -10.51 21.69 -6.16
N GLU A 367 -11.01 21.78 -7.40
CA GLU A 367 -11.22 23.05 -8.11
C GLU A 367 -12.17 23.97 -7.35
N THR A 368 -13.30 23.45 -6.83
CA THR A 368 -14.23 24.20 -5.99
C THR A 368 -13.58 24.68 -4.69
N GLY A 369 -12.74 23.83 -4.08
CA GLY A 369 -11.96 24.19 -2.89
C GLY A 369 -10.98 25.34 -3.17
N ASP A 370 -10.31 25.33 -4.33
CA ASP A 370 -9.41 26.40 -4.76
C ASP A 370 -10.17 27.72 -5.01
N GLU A 371 -11.34 27.65 -5.67
CA GLU A 371 -12.20 28.81 -5.88
C GLU A 371 -12.64 29.44 -4.56
N ILE A 372 -13.01 28.63 -3.57
CA ILE A 372 -13.40 29.11 -2.24
C ILE A 372 -12.19 29.72 -1.52
N ARG A 373 -11.02 29.11 -1.59
CA ARG A 373 -9.78 29.67 -1.02
C ARG A 373 -9.46 31.04 -1.65
N ALA A 374 -9.55 31.13 -2.97
CA ALA A 374 -9.36 32.42 -3.67
C ALA A 374 -10.39 33.48 -3.23
N LEU A 375 -11.66 33.08 -3.02
CA LEU A 375 -12.69 33.96 -2.53
C LEU A 375 -12.43 34.43 -1.08
N ILE A 376 -12.00 33.51 -0.21
CA ILE A 376 -11.58 33.87 1.16
C ILE A 376 -10.43 34.87 1.10
N HIS A 377 -9.40 34.60 0.30
CA HIS A 377 -8.25 35.50 0.14
C HIS A 377 -8.67 36.88 -0.37
N SER A 378 -9.51 36.95 -1.40
CA SER A 378 -9.98 38.22 -1.95
C SER A 378 -10.84 39.02 -0.95
N THR A 379 -11.64 38.34 -0.13
CA THR A 379 -12.46 38.92 0.93
C THR A 379 -11.58 39.51 2.06
N LEU A 380 -10.52 38.80 2.43
CA LEU A 380 -9.55 39.22 3.43
C LEU A 380 -8.67 40.36 2.92
N SER A 381 -8.19 40.28 1.66
CA SER A 381 -7.33 41.30 1.04
C SER A 381 -8.01 42.68 0.94
N GLY A 382 -9.35 42.72 0.82
CA GLY A 382 -10.12 43.94 0.80
C GLY A 382 -10.27 44.62 2.18
N ALA A 383 -9.84 43.95 3.25
CA ALA A 383 -10.18 44.34 4.61
C ALA A 383 -8.99 44.39 5.59
N LEU A 384 -7.82 43.85 5.21
CA LEU A 384 -6.62 43.87 6.04
C LEU A 384 -5.49 44.69 5.39
N PRO A 385 -4.64 45.40 6.15
CA PRO A 385 -3.44 46.07 5.63
C PRO A 385 -2.47 45.06 5.03
N ASP A 386 -1.74 45.42 3.95
CA ASP A 386 -0.85 44.55 3.17
C ASP A 386 0.19 43.75 3.99
N ALA A 387 0.58 44.24 5.16
CA ALA A 387 1.58 43.60 6.03
C ALA A 387 1.06 42.35 6.78
N ASP A 388 -0.25 42.17 6.94
CA ASP A 388 -0.85 41.06 7.69
C ASP A 388 -1.33 39.92 6.76
N LEU A 389 -1.42 40.18 5.45
CA LEU A 389 -1.90 39.24 4.46
C LEU A 389 -0.94 38.08 4.24
N ASP A 390 0.36 38.33 4.25
CA ASP A 390 1.39 37.31 4.07
C ASP A 390 1.41 36.32 5.26
N ALA A 391 1.22 36.81 6.48
CA ALA A 391 1.15 35.99 7.68
C ALA A 391 -0.13 35.13 7.72
N VAL A 392 -1.25 35.63 7.21
CA VAL A 392 -2.51 34.87 7.10
C VAL A 392 -2.45 33.89 5.95
N ALA A 393 -1.80 34.21 4.83
CA ALA A 393 -1.59 33.30 3.71
C ALA A 393 -0.67 32.13 4.11
N GLU A 394 0.42 32.38 4.82
CA GLU A 394 1.35 31.37 5.32
C GLU A 394 0.66 30.42 6.33
N GLN A 395 -0.23 30.95 7.17
CA GLN A 395 -1.06 30.14 8.06
C GLN A 395 -2.12 29.32 7.30
N LEU A 396 -2.67 29.83 6.21
CA LEU A 396 -3.65 29.12 5.37
C LEU A 396 -2.99 28.04 4.50
N GLU A 397 -1.77 28.25 4.00
CA GLU A 397 -1.00 27.24 3.26
C GLU A 397 -0.50 26.10 4.16
N GLY A 398 -0.24 26.38 5.45
CA GLY A 398 0.09 25.39 6.46
C GLY A 398 -1.09 24.50 6.91
N THR A 399 -2.34 24.84 6.52
CA THR A 399 -3.58 24.17 6.97
C THR A 399 -3.97 22.91 6.19
N THR A 400 -3.05 22.17 5.62
CA THR A 400 -3.31 20.79 5.18
C THR A 400 -3.37 19.79 6.34
N SER A 401 -3.19 20.23 7.57
CA SER A 401 -3.34 19.37 8.77
C SER A 401 -4.69 19.64 9.46
N PRO A 402 -5.45 18.60 9.83
CA PRO A 402 -6.66 18.75 10.64
C PRO A 402 -6.25 19.19 12.05
N GLY A 403 -6.43 20.46 12.39
CA GLY A 403 -6.15 20.94 13.77
C GLY A 403 -5.89 22.41 13.95
N ILE A 404 -6.03 23.26 12.95
CA ILE A 404 -6.01 24.69 13.21
C ILE A 404 -7.35 25.11 13.78
N ASP A 405 -7.29 25.62 15.01
CA ASP A 405 -8.42 26.27 15.65
C ASP A 405 -8.83 27.51 14.86
N LEU A 406 -9.79 27.31 13.95
CA LEU A 406 -10.43 28.36 13.15
C LEU A 406 -11.02 29.49 14.04
N THR A 407 -11.24 29.21 15.32
CA THR A 407 -11.68 30.19 16.32
C THR A 407 -10.57 31.18 16.63
N THR A 408 -9.31 30.76 16.61
CA THR A 408 -8.15 31.64 16.84
C THR A 408 -7.91 32.53 15.63
N LEU A 409 -8.06 31.99 14.41
CA LEU A 409 -7.96 32.76 13.16
C LEU A 409 -9.10 33.76 13.04
N ALA A 410 -10.33 33.36 13.36
CA ALA A 410 -11.50 34.25 13.36
C ALA A 410 -11.39 35.33 14.43
N LYS A 411 -10.80 35.06 15.59
CA LYS A 411 -10.53 36.08 16.63
C LYS A 411 -9.46 37.07 16.16
N GLY A 412 -8.35 36.60 15.57
CA GLY A 412 -7.31 37.49 15.04
C GLY A 412 -7.84 38.44 13.98
N VAL A 413 -8.72 37.95 13.10
CA VAL A 413 -9.38 38.78 12.06
C VAL A 413 -10.44 39.73 12.67
N THR A 414 -11.19 39.33 13.70
CA THR A 414 -12.18 40.19 14.37
C THR A 414 -11.53 41.27 15.22
N ASP A 415 -10.35 41.02 15.78
CA ASP A 415 -9.63 42.01 16.60
C ASP A 415 -8.84 43.01 15.74
N ALA A 416 -8.50 42.67 14.48
CA ALA A 416 -7.73 43.52 13.56
C ALA A 416 -8.61 44.26 12.54
N ALA A 417 -9.86 43.89 12.35
CA ALA A 417 -10.71 44.43 11.29
C ALA A 417 -11.51 45.66 11.77
N ASP A 418 -11.32 46.78 11.09
CA ASP A 418 -12.27 47.87 11.09
C ASP A 418 -13.59 47.35 10.47
N HIS A 419 -14.69 47.43 11.15
CA HIS A 419 -16.05 46.87 11.05
C HIS A 419 -16.68 46.58 9.67
N SER A 420 -15.92 46.38 8.62
CA SER A 420 -16.39 46.21 7.22
C SER A 420 -16.56 44.78 6.70
N ILE A 421 -16.12 43.74 7.46
CA ILE A 421 -16.23 42.36 7.03
C ILE A 421 -17.47 41.70 7.65
N ASP A 422 -18.30 41.03 6.83
CA ASP A 422 -19.29 40.09 7.33
C ASP A 422 -18.60 38.81 7.82
N THR A 423 -18.19 38.82 9.09
CA THR A 423 -17.50 37.71 9.78
C THR A 423 -18.31 36.41 9.71
N ARG A 424 -19.63 36.44 9.58
CA ARG A 424 -20.51 35.29 9.39
C ARG A 424 -20.33 34.68 8.01
N TYR A 425 -20.15 35.51 6.98
CA TYR A 425 -19.92 35.06 5.62
C TYR A 425 -18.53 34.39 5.52
N LEU A 426 -17.50 35.03 6.05
CA LEU A 426 -16.14 34.49 6.07
C LEU A 426 -16.08 33.13 6.81
N LYS A 427 -16.71 33.04 7.98
CA LYS A 427 -16.78 31.77 8.74
C LYS A 427 -17.45 30.65 7.93
N ARG A 428 -18.55 30.95 7.21
CA ARG A 428 -19.21 29.99 6.34
C ARG A 428 -18.31 29.50 5.19
N LEU A 429 -17.53 30.38 4.59
CA LEU A 429 -16.58 30.02 3.52
C LEU A 429 -15.48 29.07 4.05
N ILE A 430 -14.93 29.37 5.23
CA ILE A 430 -13.91 28.55 5.89
C ILE A 430 -14.48 27.18 6.24
N ASP A 431 -15.67 27.12 6.84
CA ASP A 431 -16.34 25.87 7.19
C ASP A 431 -16.62 25.02 5.92
N LEU A 432 -17.04 25.68 4.82
CA LEU A 432 -17.31 25.00 3.55
C LEU A 432 -16.04 24.48 2.89
N ALA A 433 -14.94 25.24 2.91
CA ALA A 433 -13.65 24.80 2.42
C ALA A 433 -13.14 23.55 3.17
N GLY A 434 -13.29 23.56 4.50
CA GLY A 434 -12.96 22.38 5.34
C GLY A 434 -13.81 21.16 5.03
N GLN A 435 -15.12 21.33 4.80
CA GLN A 435 -16.02 20.22 4.43
C GLN A 435 -15.67 19.64 3.05
N ILE A 436 -15.33 20.49 2.08
CA ILE A 436 -14.93 20.06 0.73
C ILE A 436 -13.63 19.28 0.78
N GLU A 437 -12.63 19.76 1.53
CA GLU A 437 -11.36 19.04 1.68
C GLU A 437 -11.53 17.70 2.38
N ALA A 438 -12.33 17.65 3.46
CA ALA A 438 -12.65 16.39 4.13
C ALA A 438 -13.40 15.41 3.21
N ALA A 439 -14.33 15.91 2.37
CA ALA A 439 -15.02 15.09 1.38
C ALA A 439 -14.04 14.57 0.29
N ARG A 440 -13.12 15.41 -0.18
CA ARG A 440 -12.09 15.04 -1.14
C ARG A 440 -11.17 13.94 -0.58
N GLN A 441 -10.70 14.11 0.64
CA GLN A 441 -9.85 13.11 1.30
C GLN A 441 -10.53 11.75 1.42
N ARG A 442 -11.83 11.70 1.78
CA ARG A 442 -12.60 10.45 1.85
C ARG A 442 -12.81 9.75 0.51
N LEU A 443 -12.67 10.47 -0.61
CA LEU A 443 -12.80 9.89 -1.95
C LEU A 443 -11.47 9.33 -2.47
N VAL A 444 -10.36 9.82 -1.94
CA VAL A 444 -9.01 9.49 -2.42
C VAL A 444 -8.31 8.50 -1.48
N SER A 445 -8.72 8.43 -0.20
CA SER A 445 -8.33 7.37 0.76
C SER A 445 -9.10 6.08 0.50
#